data_73cd645a204ca92ccf333671c934102d
#
_entry.id   73cd645a204ca92ccf333671c934102d
#
_cell.length_a   1.000
_cell.length_b   1.000
_cell.length_c   1.000
_cell.angle_alpha   90.00
_cell.angle_beta   90.00
_cell.angle_gamma   90.00
#
_symmetry.space_group_name_H-M   'P 1'
#
loop_
_entity.id
_entity.type
_entity.pdbx_description
1 polymer ?
#
loop_
_entity_poly.entity_id
_entity_poly.type
_entity_poly.pdbx_seq_one_letter_code
_entity_poly.pdbx_strand_id
1 'polypeptide(L)'
;AGNANAKAVMQSWADAEWFTSRPEVPKEIKVTVFKVTGETNTDDLSPAQDAWSRPDIPLHATAMLKNARDGITPDKPGEVGSIKQIEALKAKGHTVAYVGDVVGTGSSRKSATNSVLWFTGDDLPHIPNKRDGAVCIGNKIAPIFFNTMEDAGALPFECDVNALNMGD
;
A
#
# COMPACT_ATOMS: atom_id res chain seq x y z
N ALA A 1 -30.98 -5.27 -15.82
CA ALA A 1 -31.22 -4.06 -16.59
C ALA A 1 -31.38 -2.87 -15.63
N GLY A 2 -30.79 -1.71 -15.93
CA GLY A 2 -31.00 -0.47 -15.16
C GLY A 2 -29.97 -0.11 -14.08
N ASN A 3 -28.99 -0.95 -13.81
CA ASN A 3 -27.91 -0.58 -12.89
C ASN A 3 -26.83 0.24 -13.65
N ALA A 4 -26.73 1.54 -13.32
CA ALA A 4 -25.81 2.46 -14.00
C ALA A 4 -24.34 2.05 -13.83
N ASN A 5 -23.95 1.56 -12.63
CA ASN A 5 -22.59 1.11 -12.36
C ASN A 5 -22.24 -0.12 -13.21
N ALA A 6 -23.15 -1.11 -13.29
CA ALA A 6 -22.94 -2.28 -14.13
C ALA A 6 -22.80 -1.90 -15.61
N LYS A 7 -23.59 -0.93 -16.09
CA LYS A 7 -23.47 -0.40 -17.44
C LYS A 7 -22.11 0.28 -17.66
N ALA A 8 -21.67 1.11 -16.74
CA ALA A 8 -20.38 1.79 -16.81
C ALA A 8 -19.20 0.80 -16.84
N VAL A 9 -19.24 -0.24 -16.01
CA VAL A 9 -18.24 -1.32 -16.02
C VAL A 9 -18.21 -2.03 -17.37
N MET A 10 -19.37 -2.46 -17.88
CA MET A 10 -19.44 -3.16 -19.16
C MET A 10 -18.98 -2.28 -20.33
N GLN A 11 -19.30 -0.99 -20.29
CA GLN A 11 -18.87 -0.03 -21.31
C GLN A 11 -17.34 0.16 -21.26
N SER A 12 -16.77 0.36 -20.08
CA SER A 12 -15.32 0.48 -19.89
C SER A 12 -14.55 -0.73 -20.43
N TRP A 13 -15.10 -1.93 -20.26
CA TRP A 13 -14.52 -3.15 -20.84
C TRP A 13 -14.68 -3.22 -22.35
N ALA A 14 -15.85 -2.83 -22.89
CA ALA A 14 -16.10 -2.83 -24.33
C ALA A 14 -15.19 -1.85 -25.09
N ASP A 15 -14.94 -0.68 -24.50
CA ASP A 15 -14.13 0.39 -25.09
C ASP A 15 -12.64 0.28 -24.74
N ALA A 16 -12.25 -0.72 -23.95
CA ALA A 16 -10.90 -0.87 -23.38
C ALA A 16 -10.44 0.37 -22.60
N GLU A 17 -11.36 1.15 -22.05
CA GLU A 17 -11.08 2.40 -21.33
C GLU A 17 -10.17 2.17 -20.11
N TRP A 18 -10.37 1.07 -19.39
CA TRP A 18 -9.54 0.64 -18.28
C TRP A 18 -8.05 0.50 -18.66
N PHE A 19 -7.75 0.30 -19.95
CA PHE A 19 -6.40 0.15 -20.47
C PHE A 19 -5.89 1.43 -21.14
N THR A 20 -6.75 2.13 -21.89
CA THR A 20 -6.35 3.28 -22.71
C THR A 20 -6.41 4.62 -21.98
N SER A 21 -7.21 4.73 -20.91
CA SER A 21 -7.40 5.96 -20.13
C SER A 21 -6.38 6.18 -19.01
N ARG A 22 -5.28 5.42 -19.01
CA ARG A 22 -4.25 5.60 -17.99
C ARG A 22 -3.60 6.98 -18.09
N PRO A 23 -3.44 7.67 -16.96
CA PRO A 23 -2.76 8.96 -16.95
C PRO A 23 -1.28 8.80 -17.35
N GLU A 24 -0.72 9.85 -17.92
CA GLU A 24 0.73 9.90 -18.15
C GLU A 24 1.48 9.80 -16.81
N VAL A 25 2.65 9.16 -16.83
CA VAL A 25 3.52 9.10 -15.66
C VAL A 25 3.96 10.52 -15.29
N PRO A 26 3.67 10.99 -14.06
CA PRO A 26 4.04 12.34 -13.66
C PRO A 26 5.57 12.50 -13.61
N LYS A 27 6.06 13.69 -13.96
CA LYS A 27 7.50 14.01 -13.87
C LYS A 27 7.97 14.20 -12.43
N GLU A 28 7.06 14.51 -11.52
CA GLU A 28 7.31 14.76 -10.10
C GLU A 28 6.16 14.20 -9.28
N ILE A 29 6.48 13.48 -8.23
CA ILE A 29 5.50 12.96 -7.27
C ILE A 29 5.87 13.52 -5.89
N LYS A 30 4.99 14.35 -5.32
CA LYS A 30 5.12 14.81 -3.95
C LYS A 30 4.52 13.80 -3.00
N VAL A 31 5.27 13.40 -2.00
CA VAL A 31 4.85 12.40 -1.04
C VAL A 31 5.00 12.91 0.39
N THR A 32 4.20 12.36 1.30
CA THR A 32 4.40 12.47 2.73
C THR A 32 4.96 11.13 3.25
N VAL A 33 6.01 11.18 4.01
CA VAL A 33 6.76 10.00 4.47
C VAL A 33 6.06 9.30 5.62
N PHE A 34 5.72 8.03 5.45
CA PHE A 34 5.41 7.09 6.53
C PHE A 34 6.62 6.20 6.76
N LYS A 35 7.46 6.56 7.73
CA LYS A 35 8.74 5.90 7.99
C LYS A 35 8.59 4.68 8.88
N VAL A 36 9.15 3.55 8.45
CA VAL A 36 9.26 2.30 9.22
C VAL A 36 10.73 1.91 9.32
N THR A 37 11.31 2.03 10.50
CA THR A 37 12.72 1.73 10.74
C THR A 37 12.99 0.23 10.86
N GLY A 38 14.20 -0.17 10.47
CA GLY A 38 14.66 -1.56 10.53
C GLY A 38 14.09 -2.41 9.40
N GLU A 39 14.22 -3.73 9.53
CA GLU A 39 13.66 -4.67 8.59
C GLU A 39 12.15 -4.79 8.76
N THR A 40 11.42 -4.74 7.65
CA THR A 40 9.99 -5.03 7.57
C THR A 40 9.78 -6.23 6.66
N ASN A 41 9.44 -7.34 7.25
CA ASN A 41 9.15 -8.56 6.50
C ASN A 41 7.67 -8.61 6.07
N THR A 42 7.33 -9.56 5.23
CA THR A 42 5.96 -9.71 4.71
C THR A 42 4.94 -10.11 5.79
N ASP A 43 5.36 -10.73 6.90
CA ASP A 43 4.46 -11.03 8.02
C ASP A 43 4.20 -9.79 8.89
N ASP A 44 5.12 -8.82 8.95
CA ASP A 44 4.84 -7.52 9.56
C ASP A 44 3.76 -6.74 8.78
N LEU A 45 3.77 -6.86 7.46
CA LEU A 45 2.83 -6.16 6.58
C LEU A 45 1.50 -6.91 6.41
N SER A 46 1.53 -8.24 6.52
CA SER A 46 0.35 -9.10 6.32
C SER A 46 0.50 -10.38 7.15
N PRO A 47 0.23 -10.33 8.45
CA PRO A 47 0.43 -11.45 9.36
C PRO A 47 -0.41 -12.66 8.97
N ALA A 48 0.24 -13.82 8.72
CA ALA A 48 -0.42 -15.05 8.29
C ALA A 48 -1.49 -15.54 9.29
N GLN A 49 -1.25 -15.36 10.58
CA GLN A 49 -2.19 -15.73 11.64
C GLN A 49 -3.51 -14.95 11.61
N ASP A 50 -3.55 -13.78 10.98
CA ASP A 50 -4.77 -12.97 10.84
C ASP A 50 -5.61 -13.34 9.61
N ALA A 51 -5.09 -14.16 8.70
CA ALA A 51 -5.78 -14.50 7.44
C ALA A 51 -7.13 -15.18 7.64
N TRP A 52 -7.31 -15.99 8.69
CA TRP A 52 -8.56 -16.66 8.99
C TRP A 52 -9.66 -15.72 9.49
N SER A 53 -9.30 -14.74 10.31
CA SER A 53 -10.25 -13.76 10.86
C SER A 53 -10.47 -12.56 9.94
N ARG A 54 -9.59 -12.37 8.96
CA ARG A 54 -9.54 -11.22 8.04
C ARG A 54 -9.34 -11.70 6.60
N PRO A 55 -10.38 -12.29 5.97
CA PRO A 55 -10.21 -13.07 4.74
C PRO A 55 -10.10 -12.25 3.45
N ASP A 56 -10.37 -10.95 3.50
CA ASP A 56 -10.28 -10.07 2.34
C ASP A 56 -9.18 -8.98 2.51
N ILE A 57 -8.86 -8.30 1.42
CA ILE A 57 -7.81 -7.27 1.41
C ILE A 57 -8.10 -6.16 2.42
N PRO A 58 -9.27 -5.52 2.45
CA PRO A 58 -9.56 -4.45 3.40
C PRO A 58 -9.39 -4.86 4.86
N LEU A 59 -9.88 -6.03 5.23
CA LEU A 59 -9.80 -6.53 6.59
C LEU A 59 -8.37 -6.97 6.95
N HIS A 60 -7.69 -7.70 6.06
CA HIS A 60 -6.33 -8.16 6.33
C HIS A 60 -5.35 -7.00 6.45
N ALA A 61 -5.50 -5.97 5.63
CA ALA A 61 -4.68 -4.75 5.70
C ALA A 61 -4.72 -4.09 7.08
N THR A 62 -5.83 -4.21 7.83
CA THR A 62 -5.93 -3.67 9.19
C THR A 62 -4.97 -4.32 10.19
N ALA A 63 -4.36 -5.44 9.86
CA ALA A 63 -3.34 -6.08 10.68
C ALA A 63 -1.91 -5.59 10.36
N MET A 64 -1.72 -4.75 9.33
CA MET A 64 -0.42 -4.24 8.93
C MET A 64 0.25 -3.51 10.10
N LEU A 65 1.49 -3.92 10.43
CA LEU A 65 2.29 -3.33 11.50
C LEU A 65 1.57 -3.30 12.86
N LYS A 66 0.78 -4.33 13.17
CA LYS A 66 0.01 -4.41 14.42
C LYS A 66 0.87 -4.52 15.67
N ASN A 67 2.10 -5.02 15.54
CA ASN A 67 3.03 -5.11 16.66
C ASN A 67 3.75 -3.77 16.85
N ALA A 68 3.99 -3.42 18.10
CA ALA A 68 4.72 -2.20 18.45
C ALA A 68 6.14 -2.22 17.86
N ARG A 69 6.55 -1.08 17.28
CA ARG A 69 7.91 -0.88 16.78
C ARG A 69 8.26 0.61 16.86
N ASP A 70 9.55 0.93 16.85
CA ASP A 70 10.02 2.30 16.98
C ASP A 70 9.41 3.23 15.91
N GLY A 71 8.87 4.36 16.35
CA GLY A 71 8.23 5.36 15.50
C GLY A 71 6.84 4.98 14.98
N ILE A 72 6.39 3.74 15.21
CA ILE A 72 5.08 3.25 14.80
C ILE A 72 4.22 2.97 16.04
N THR A 73 3.10 3.66 16.13
CA THR A 73 2.14 3.46 17.22
C THR A 73 0.91 2.73 16.69
N PRO A 74 0.64 1.49 17.11
CA PRO A 74 -0.58 0.79 16.73
C PRO A 74 -1.82 1.54 17.23
N ASP A 75 -2.93 1.46 16.50
CA ASP A 75 -4.22 2.06 16.89
C ASP A 75 -4.73 1.50 18.21
N LYS A 76 -4.53 0.20 18.40
CA LYS A 76 -4.70 -0.52 19.67
C LYS A 76 -3.49 -1.42 19.87
N PRO A 77 -2.86 -1.39 21.04
CA PRO A 77 -1.71 -2.24 21.31
C PRO A 77 -2.00 -3.71 21.03
N GLY A 78 -1.21 -4.31 20.13
CA GLY A 78 -1.29 -5.74 19.79
C GLY A 78 -2.51 -6.19 18.95
N GLU A 79 -3.43 -5.29 18.60
CA GLU A 79 -4.67 -5.68 17.90
C GLU A 79 -4.80 -5.14 16.47
N VAL A 80 -4.42 -3.90 16.22
CA VAL A 80 -4.57 -3.22 14.92
C VAL A 80 -3.28 -2.52 14.53
N GLY A 81 -3.14 -2.30 13.22
CA GLY A 81 -2.00 -1.60 12.65
C GLY A 81 -2.02 -0.10 12.88
N SER A 82 -1.11 0.60 12.22
CA SER A 82 -0.87 2.04 12.34
C SER A 82 -1.78 2.87 11.43
N ILE A 83 -3.07 2.53 11.38
CA ILE A 83 -4.05 3.14 10.47
C ILE A 83 -4.21 4.63 10.76
N LYS A 84 -4.43 4.99 12.03
CA LYS A 84 -4.63 6.40 12.44
C LYS A 84 -3.42 7.27 12.11
N GLN A 85 -2.21 6.71 12.25
CA GLN A 85 -0.99 7.43 11.89
C GLN A 85 -0.92 7.70 10.38
N ILE A 86 -1.24 6.71 9.55
CA ILE A 86 -1.30 6.86 8.09
C ILE A 86 -2.40 7.85 7.69
N GLU A 87 -3.58 7.77 8.29
CA GLU A 87 -4.68 8.70 8.04
C GLU A 87 -4.31 10.14 8.38
N ALA A 88 -3.62 10.35 9.51
CA ALA A 88 -3.11 11.67 9.89
C ALA A 88 -2.09 12.22 8.88
N LEU A 89 -1.24 11.36 8.29
CA LEU A 89 -0.33 11.75 7.24
C LEU A 89 -1.05 12.08 5.93
N LYS A 90 -2.06 11.29 5.55
CA LYS A 90 -2.91 11.58 4.37
C LYS A 90 -3.62 12.93 4.47
N ALA A 91 -3.99 13.34 5.67
CA ALA A 91 -4.63 14.64 5.91
C ALA A 91 -3.73 15.84 5.53
N LYS A 92 -2.42 15.65 5.33
CA LYS A 92 -1.51 16.68 4.80
C LYS A 92 -1.72 16.96 3.30
N GLY A 93 -2.46 16.12 2.58
CA GLY A 93 -2.90 16.36 1.20
C GLY A 93 -1.97 15.83 0.10
N HIS A 94 -0.91 15.09 0.45
CA HIS A 94 -0.04 14.40 -0.51
C HIS A 94 -0.19 12.87 -0.41
N THR A 95 0.22 12.17 -1.45
CA THR A 95 0.33 10.70 -1.43
C THR A 95 1.24 10.27 -0.28
N VAL A 96 0.81 9.33 0.54
CA VAL A 96 1.66 8.78 1.60
C VAL A 96 2.56 7.72 1.00
N ALA A 97 3.88 7.91 1.10
CA ALA A 97 4.86 6.91 0.73
C ALA A 97 5.21 6.01 1.92
N TYR A 98 5.16 4.70 1.72
CA TYR A 98 5.78 3.76 2.65
C TYR A 98 7.29 3.83 2.51
N VAL A 99 8.01 4.16 3.58
CA VAL A 99 9.47 4.33 3.57
C VAL A 99 10.11 3.43 4.61
N GLY A 100 11.03 2.55 4.20
CA GLY A 100 11.67 1.59 5.10
C GLY A 100 13.15 1.37 4.84
N ASP A 101 13.88 0.84 5.83
CA ASP A 101 15.30 0.53 5.64
C ASP A 101 15.47 -0.73 4.80
N VAL A 102 14.82 -1.84 5.20
CA VAL A 102 14.75 -3.09 4.44
C VAL A 102 13.29 -3.52 4.36
N VAL A 103 12.75 -3.65 3.17
CA VAL A 103 11.31 -3.85 2.97
C VAL A 103 11.01 -5.14 2.21
N GLY A 104 10.02 -5.89 2.70
CA GLY A 104 9.38 -6.96 1.95
C GLY A 104 10.13 -8.29 1.92
N THR A 105 10.99 -8.56 2.89
CA THR A 105 11.58 -9.89 3.08
C THR A 105 10.51 -10.91 3.47
N GLY A 106 10.70 -12.18 3.11
CA GLY A 106 9.73 -13.25 3.40
C GLY A 106 8.89 -13.66 2.19
N SER A 107 7.86 -14.47 2.42
CA SER A 107 7.15 -15.18 1.36
C SER A 107 5.74 -14.68 1.03
N SER A 108 5.05 -14.02 1.95
CA SER A 108 3.65 -13.56 1.79
C SER A 108 3.53 -12.23 1.00
N ARG A 109 4.23 -12.13 -0.11
CA ARG A 109 4.45 -10.90 -0.87
C ARG A 109 3.17 -10.25 -1.40
N LYS A 110 2.26 -11.03 -1.99
CA LYS A 110 1.03 -10.50 -2.58
C LYS A 110 0.13 -9.85 -1.54
N SER A 111 -0.10 -10.51 -0.41
CA SER A 111 -0.92 -9.94 0.67
C SER A 111 -0.24 -8.75 1.34
N ALA A 112 1.08 -8.80 1.54
CA ALA A 112 1.85 -7.68 2.06
C ALA A 112 1.76 -6.45 1.14
N THR A 113 1.92 -6.64 -0.18
CA THR A 113 1.73 -5.59 -1.18
C THR A 113 0.31 -5.01 -1.13
N ASN A 114 -0.71 -5.87 -1.05
CA ASN A 114 -2.09 -5.41 -0.95
C ASN A 114 -2.36 -4.61 0.34
N SER A 115 -1.73 -4.95 1.45
CA SER A 115 -1.85 -4.19 2.70
C SER A 115 -1.27 -2.78 2.56
N VAL A 116 -0.08 -2.65 1.98
CA VAL A 116 0.53 -1.33 1.70
C VAL A 116 -0.34 -0.52 0.75
N LEU A 117 -0.76 -1.11 -0.38
CA LEU A 117 -1.62 -0.45 -1.35
C LEU A 117 -2.96 -0.02 -0.76
N TRP A 118 -3.53 -0.82 0.15
CA TRP A 118 -4.81 -0.49 0.77
C TRP A 118 -4.77 0.84 1.53
N PHE A 119 -3.68 1.13 2.21
CA PHE A 119 -3.55 2.36 3.00
C PHE A 119 -2.89 3.51 2.26
N THR A 120 -2.03 3.25 1.28
CA THR A 120 -1.23 4.30 0.62
C THR A 120 -1.58 4.52 -0.85
N GLY A 121 -2.36 3.63 -1.46
CA GLY A 121 -2.83 3.75 -2.83
C GLY A 121 -4.23 4.34 -2.96
N ASP A 122 -4.67 4.45 -4.20
CA ASP A 122 -5.97 4.98 -4.62
C ASP A 122 -6.89 3.89 -5.16
N ASP A 123 -8.20 4.08 -5.02
CA ASP A 123 -9.19 3.13 -5.52
C ASP A 123 -9.17 3.05 -7.05
N LEU A 124 -9.16 1.82 -7.56
CA LEU A 124 -9.34 1.58 -8.99
C LEU A 124 -10.81 1.74 -9.38
N PRO A 125 -11.12 2.58 -10.38
CA PRO A 125 -12.49 2.75 -10.84
C PRO A 125 -13.13 1.40 -11.20
N HIS A 126 -14.32 1.16 -10.68
CA HIS A 126 -15.14 -0.03 -10.91
C HIS A 126 -14.55 -1.39 -10.44
N ILE A 127 -13.41 -1.39 -9.75
CA ILE A 127 -12.81 -2.62 -9.20
C ILE A 127 -12.86 -2.54 -7.67
N PRO A 128 -13.71 -3.34 -7.01
CA PRO A 128 -13.82 -3.31 -5.55
C PRO A 128 -12.58 -3.92 -4.88
N ASN A 129 -12.26 -3.44 -3.69
CA ASN A 129 -11.23 -3.99 -2.80
C ASN A 129 -9.84 -4.08 -3.44
N LYS A 130 -9.55 -3.19 -4.40
CA LYS A 130 -8.24 -3.10 -5.05
C LYS A 130 -7.83 -1.63 -5.20
N ARG A 131 -6.57 -1.36 -4.90
CA ARG A 131 -5.95 -0.04 -5.04
C ARG A 131 -4.65 -0.14 -5.82
N ASP A 132 -4.23 0.94 -6.44
CA ASP A 132 -2.93 1.11 -7.09
C ASP A 132 -2.30 2.48 -6.75
N GLY A 133 -1.21 2.84 -7.39
CA GLY A 133 -0.58 4.16 -7.25
C GLY A 133 0.20 4.38 -5.95
N ALA A 134 0.33 3.37 -5.08
CA ALA A 134 1.13 3.49 -3.87
C ALA A 134 2.62 3.70 -4.19
N VAL A 135 3.30 4.49 -3.37
CA VAL A 135 4.75 4.71 -3.45
C VAL A 135 5.44 3.97 -2.29
N CYS A 136 6.44 3.16 -2.62
CA CYS A 136 7.26 2.43 -1.64
C CYS A 136 8.73 2.78 -1.86
N ILE A 137 9.40 3.30 -0.83
CA ILE A 137 10.80 3.70 -0.91
C ILE A 137 11.60 2.91 0.13
N GLY A 138 12.71 2.32 -0.27
CA GLY A 138 13.58 1.57 0.64
C GLY A 138 15.06 1.84 0.41
N ASN A 139 15.89 1.71 1.48
CA ASN A 139 17.32 1.53 1.27
C ASN A 139 17.55 0.23 0.49
N LYS A 140 16.76 -0.80 0.85
CA LYS A 140 16.66 -2.07 0.14
C LYS A 140 15.22 -2.55 0.11
N ILE A 141 14.81 -3.07 -1.04
CA ILE A 141 13.52 -3.75 -1.20
C ILE A 141 13.83 -5.17 -1.69
N ALA A 142 13.28 -6.17 -1.02
CA ALA A 142 13.49 -7.57 -1.44
C ALA A 142 13.06 -7.74 -2.91
N PRO A 143 13.89 -8.33 -3.80
CA PRO A 143 13.68 -8.27 -5.26
C PRO A 143 12.31 -8.80 -5.70
N ILE A 144 11.83 -9.88 -5.10
CA ILE A 144 10.52 -10.44 -5.45
C ILE A 144 9.38 -9.55 -4.92
N PHE A 145 9.57 -8.89 -3.78
CA PHE A 145 8.60 -7.91 -3.28
C PHE A 145 8.56 -6.68 -4.18
N PHE A 146 9.71 -6.19 -4.63
CA PHE A 146 9.84 -5.09 -5.57
C PHE A 146 9.00 -5.35 -6.84
N ASN A 147 9.24 -6.49 -7.51
CA ASN A 147 8.49 -6.87 -8.71
C ASN A 147 6.98 -7.04 -8.42
N THR A 148 6.64 -7.59 -7.24
CA THR A 148 5.22 -7.75 -6.86
C THR A 148 4.54 -6.39 -6.65
N MET A 149 5.25 -5.38 -6.14
CA MET A 149 4.75 -4.01 -6.03
C MET A 149 4.48 -3.39 -7.40
N GLU A 150 5.41 -3.55 -8.36
CA GLU A 150 5.22 -3.08 -9.74
C GLU A 150 4.02 -3.76 -10.41
N ASP A 151 3.95 -5.10 -10.33
CA ASP A 151 2.82 -5.88 -10.88
C ASP A 151 1.46 -5.48 -10.29
N ALA A 152 1.46 -5.00 -9.06
CA ALA A 152 0.26 -4.54 -8.37
C ALA A 152 -0.11 -3.07 -8.68
N GLY A 153 0.71 -2.36 -9.45
CA GLY A 153 0.49 -0.95 -9.80
C GLY A 153 1.05 0.04 -8.79
N ALA A 154 1.98 -0.37 -7.94
CA ALA A 154 2.73 0.52 -7.07
C ALA A 154 4.04 0.97 -7.72
N LEU A 155 4.67 1.99 -7.14
CA LEU A 155 5.96 2.53 -7.56
C LEU A 155 7.00 2.26 -6.47
N PRO A 156 7.78 1.17 -6.57
CA PRO A 156 8.89 0.91 -5.68
C PRO A 156 10.15 1.66 -6.14
N PHE A 157 10.89 2.24 -5.17
CA PHE A 157 12.16 2.91 -5.41
C PHE A 157 13.19 2.49 -4.36
N GLU A 158 14.42 2.25 -4.79
CA GLU A 158 15.55 2.10 -3.89
C GLU A 158 16.41 3.38 -3.88
N CYS A 159 16.58 3.97 -2.71
CA CYS A 159 17.48 5.10 -2.49
C CYS A 159 17.85 5.20 -1.01
N ASP A 160 18.82 6.06 -0.67
CA ASP A 160 19.15 6.35 0.71
C ASP A 160 17.98 7.06 1.41
N VAL A 161 17.41 6.38 2.41
CA VAL A 161 16.27 6.88 3.20
C VAL A 161 16.67 7.33 4.61
N ASN A 162 17.97 7.35 4.94
CA ASN A 162 18.44 7.64 6.29
C ASN A 162 18.11 9.06 6.74
N ALA A 163 18.05 10.01 5.81
CA ALA A 163 17.71 11.40 6.09
C ALA A 163 16.20 11.65 6.18
N LEU A 164 15.36 10.70 5.77
CA LEU A 164 13.91 10.85 5.78
C LEU A 164 13.32 10.52 7.15
N ASN A 165 12.42 11.38 7.63
CA ASN A 165 11.73 11.20 8.89
C ASN A 165 10.23 11.02 8.69
N MET A 166 9.55 10.54 9.73
CA MET A 166 8.10 10.43 9.74
C MET A 166 7.44 11.79 9.50
N GLY A 167 6.67 11.90 8.42
CA GLY A 167 5.89 13.09 8.11
C GLY A 167 6.60 14.16 7.26
N ASP A 168 7.82 13.89 6.79
CA ASP A 168 8.51 14.75 5.80
C ASP A 168 7.72 14.84 4.50
#